data_848af3c699acc5e10aff2cc07a521c28
#
_entry.id   848af3c699acc5e10aff2cc07a521c28
#
_cell.length_a   1.000
_cell.length_b   1.000
_cell.length_c   1.000
_cell.angle_alpha   90.00
_cell.angle_beta   90.00
_cell.angle_gamma   90.00
#
_symmetry.space_group_name_H-M   'P 1'
#
loop_
_entity.id
_entity.type
_entity.pdbx_description
1 polymer ?
#
loop_
_entity_poly.entity_id
_entity_poly.type
_entity_poly.pdbx_seq_one_letter_code
_entity_poly.pdbx_strand_id
1 'polypeptide(L)'
;CWRRLPAAGVRLHCPAKVETLAQDASGVRVGLDDGLVLEARLAIAADGGHSALRRLARIEAPVHDYHQRGLVAFVATEAPHRDACWQRFLPTGPVALLPFNDDGDAQLHGHLGSIVWTLPETEAQRLLDAPQAQFERELSAAFGGELGGFTLQSQRAAFPLRRQLAQRQVEGRVLLVGDAAHVMHPLAGQGVNHGLPDVSALRA
;
A
#
# COMPACT_ATOMS: atom_id res chain seq x y z
N CYS A 1 7.98 -13.11 5.18
CA CYS A 1 6.81 -13.64 5.93
C CYS A 1 6.36 -15.00 5.38
N TRP A 2 6.10 -15.19 4.08
CA TRP A 2 5.56 -16.43 3.47
C TRP A 2 6.25 -17.71 3.94
N ARG A 3 7.60 -17.75 3.95
CA ARG A 3 8.38 -18.93 4.32
C ARG A 3 8.17 -19.42 5.76
N ARG A 4 7.64 -18.57 6.65
CA ARG A 4 7.39 -18.91 8.06
C ARG A 4 5.99 -19.42 8.34
N LEU A 5 5.03 -19.20 7.45
CA LEU A 5 3.63 -19.54 7.66
C LEU A 5 3.39 -21.07 7.85
N PRO A 6 3.97 -21.95 7.01
CA PRO A 6 3.79 -23.38 7.22
C PRO A 6 4.33 -23.88 8.56
N ALA A 7 5.47 -23.34 9.01
CA ALA A 7 6.05 -23.68 10.32
C ALA A 7 5.18 -23.22 11.50
N ALA A 8 4.30 -22.23 11.27
CA ALA A 8 3.29 -21.77 12.23
C ALA A 8 1.95 -22.53 12.11
N GLY A 9 1.89 -23.63 11.36
CA GLY A 9 0.67 -24.43 11.18
C GLY A 9 -0.33 -23.85 10.18
N VAL A 10 0.06 -22.83 9.39
CA VAL A 10 -0.80 -22.19 8.39
C VAL A 10 -0.76 -22.99 7.09
N ARG A 11 -1.94 -23.39 6.61
CA ARG A 11 -2.08 -23.98 5.27
C ARG A 11 -2.20 -22.86 4.23
N LEU A 12 -1.43 -22.98 3.15
CA LEU A 12 -1.40 -21.99 2.07
C LEU A 12 -2.10 -22.57 0.83
N HIS A 13 -3.01 -21.78 0.27
CA HIS A 13 -3.65 -22.02 -1.01
C HIS A 13 -3.27 -20.86 -1.94
N CYS A 14 -2.32 -21.10 -2.85
CA CYS A 14 -1.81 -20.07 -3.76
C CYS A 14 -1.29 -20.71 -5.06
N PRO A 15 -1.74 -20.26 -6.23
CA PRO A 15 -2.71 -19.18 -6.42
C PRO A 15 -4.14 -19.61 -6.07
N ALA A 16 -4.95 -18.68 -5.54
CA ALA A 16 -6.36 -18.93 -5.26
C ALA A 16 -7.14 -17.60 -5.21
N LYS A 17 -8.38 -17.63 -5.70
CA LYS A 17 -9.31 -16.51 -5.61
C LYS A 17 -10.57 -16.94 -4.90
N VAL A 18 -11.07 -16.07 -4.02
CA VAL A 18 -12.34 -16.29 -3.35
C VAL A 18 -13.48 -15.92 -4.29
N GLU A 19 -14.40 -16.86 -4.52
CA GLU A 19 -15.57 -16.68 -5.39
C GLU A 19 -16.88 -16.69 -4.65
N THR A 20 -17.01 -17.51 -3.59
CA THR A 20 -18.25 -17.66 -2.85
C THR A 20 -18.04 -17.54 -1.35
N LEU A 21 -19.08 -17.08 -0.67
CA LEU A 21 -19.15 -16.99 0.77
C LEU A 21 -20.53 -17.43 1.25
N ALA A 22 -20.59 -18.36 2.17
CA ALA A 22 -21.79 -18.72 2.90
C ALA A 22 -21.47 -18.76 4.39
N GLN A 23 -22.40 -18.34 5.24
CA GLN A 23 -22.21 -18.35 6.70
C GLN A 23 -23.53 -18.63 7.41
N ASP A 24 -23.42 -19.28 8.57
CA ASP A 24 -24.52 -19.56 9.46
C ASP A 24 -24.06 -19.52 10.94
N ALA A 25 -24.92 -19.98 11.87
CA ALA A 25 -24.59 -20.01 13.29
C ALA A 25 -23.38 -20.91 13.62
N SER A 26 -23.10 -21.93 12.81
CA SER A 26 -22.05 -22.92 13.03
C SER A 26 -20.67 -22.47 12.50
N GLY A 27 -20.64 -21.68 11.41
CA GLY A 27 -19.37 -21.30 10.77
C GLY A 27 -19.53 -20.53 9.47
N VAL A 28 -18.42 -20.45 8.75
CA VAL A 28 -18.30 -19.81 7.44
C VAL A 28 -17.69 -20.79 6.44
N ARG A 29 -18.21 -20.80 5.22
CA ARG A 29 -17.70 -21.54 4.07
C ARG A 29 -17.25 -20.57 2.99
N VAL A 30 -16.02 -20.72 2.55
CA VAL A 30 -15.39 -19.90 1.51
C VAL A 30 -15.05 -20.81 0.35
N GLY A 31 -15.66 -20.56 -0.82
CA GLY A 31 -15.35 -21.28 -2.04
C GLY A 31 -14.30 -20.54 -2.86
N LEU A 32 -13.34 -21.32 -3.39
CA LEU A 32 -12.26 -20.85 -4.23
C LEU A 32 -12.52 -21.13 -5.70
N ASP A 33 -11.77 -20.47 -6.59
CA ASP A 33 -11.86 -20.57 -8.05
C ASP A 33 -11.50 -21.98 -8.62
N ASP A 34 -10.81 -22.81 -7.83
CA ASP A 34 -10.50 -24.21 -8.16
C ASP A 34 -11.58 -25.20 -7.69
N GLY A 35 -12.68 -24.72 -7.11
CA GLY A 35 -13.77 -25.51 -6.58
C GLY A 35 -13.55 -26.01 -5.14
N LEU A 36 -12.39 -25.72 -4.52
CA LEU A 36 -12.16 -26.04 -3.12
C LEU A 36 -13.06 -25.20 -2.21
N VAL A 37 -13.68 -25.84 -1.22
CA VAL A 37 -14.44 -25.16 -0.18
C VAL A 37 -13.69 -25.28 1.14
N LEU A 38 -13.42 -24.15 1.75
CA LEU A 38 -12.79 -24.04 3.06
C LEU A 38 -13.87 -23.77 4.11
N GLU A 39 -13.89 -24.55 5.19
CA GLU A 39 -14.78 -24.36 6.31
C GLU A 39 -14.03 -23.87 7.54
N ALA A 40 -14.57 -22.85 8.22
CA ALA A 40 -13.94 -22.24 9.39
C ALA A 40 -14.99 -21.68 10.35
N ARG A 41 -14.56 -21.36 11.57
CA ARG A 41 -15.39 -20.65 12.56
C ARG A 41 -15.49 -19.16 12.26
N LEU A 42 -14.48 -18.60 11.60
CA LEU A 42 -14.33 -17.18 11.27
C LEU A 42 -13.53 -17.06 9.96
N ALA A 43 -13.91 -16.12 9.11
CA ALA A 43 -13.11 -15.67 7.97
C ALA A 43 -12.60 -14.25 8.21
N ILE A 44 -11.29 -14.05 8.04
CA ILE A 44 -10.66 -12.74 8.16
C ILE A 44 -10.29 -12.25 6.76
N ALA A 45 -10.92 -11.17 6.33
CA ALA A 45 -10.61 -10.51 5.07
C ALA A 45 -9.44 -9.54 5.25
N ALA A 46 -8.29 -9.92 4.71
CA ALA A 46 -7.08 -9.12 4.63
C ALA A 46 -6.61 -8.97 3.17
N ASP A 47 -7.57 -8.97 2.24
CA ASP A 47 -7.40 -9.04 0.78
C ASP A 47 -7.40 -7.66 0.10
N GLY A 48 -7.10 -6.60 0.87
CA GLY A 48 -6.83 -5.28 0.37
C GLY A 48 -8.07 -4.44 0.04
N GLY A 49 -7.87 -3.23 -0.47
CA GLY A 49 -8.96 -2.26 -0.70
C GLY A 49 -10.04 -2.73 -1.69
N HIS A 50 -9.74 -3.70 -2.56
CA HIS A 50 -10.69 -4.34 -3.48
C HIS A 50 -11.27 -5.65 -2.93
N SER A 51 -11.27 -5.85 -1.62
CA SER A 51 -11.65 -7.07 -0.92
C SER A 51 -12.84 -7.79 -1.55
N ALA A 52 -12.62 -9.05 -1.96
CA ALA A 52 -13.65 -9.95 -2.46
C ALA A 52 -14.56 -10.41 -1.30
N LEU A 53 -13.97 -10.76 -0.17
CA LEU A 53 -14.73 -11.17 1.02
C LEU A 53 -15.65 -10.07 1.53
N ARG A 54 -15.20 -8.80 1.55
CA ARG A 54 -16.05 -7.66 1.93
C ARG A 54 -17.29 -7.56 1.03
N ARG A 55 -17.10 -7.66 -0.30
CA ARG A 55 -18.23 -7.61 -1.25
C ARG A 55 -19.18 -8.78 -1.08
N LEU A 56 -18.67 -9.99 -0.90
CA LEU A 56 -19.47 -11.18 -0.70
C LEU A 56 -20.23 -11.14 0.65
N ALA A 57 -19.65 -10.55 1.68
CA ALA A 57 -20.29 -10.29 2.95
C ALA A 57 -21.29 -9.11 2.91
N ARG A 58 -21.45 -8.44 1.75
CA ARG A 58 -22.32 -7.28 1.55
C ARG A 58 -22.03 -6.14 2.53
N ILE A 59 -20.75 -5.92 2.81
CA ILE A 59 -20.29 -4.78 3.60
C ILE A 59 -19.95 -3.65 2.64
N GLU A 60 -20.69 -2.57 2.70
CA GLU A 60 -20.45 -1.38 1.91
C GLU A 60 -19.21 -0.63 2.42
N ALA A 61 -18.47 -0.06 1.48
CA ALA A 61 -17.28 0.76 1.75
C ALA A 61 -17.22 1.89 0.71
N PRO A 62 -17.92 3.01 0.96
CA PRO A 62 -17.93 4.14 0.05
C PRO A 62 -16.51 4.67 -0.18
N VAL A 63 -16.22 4.97 -1.44
CA VAL A 63 -14.94 5.50 -1.88
C VAL A 63 -15.05 7.02 -2.03
N HIS A 64 -14.12 7.72 -1.42
CA HIS A 64 -13.89 9.14 -1.64
C HIS A 64 -12.58 9.31 -2.42
N ASP A 65 -12.67 9.81 -3.64
CA ASP A 65 -11.51 10.12 -4.47
C ASP A 65 -11.00 11.53 -4.14
N TYR A 66 -9.68 11.65 -3.97
CA TYR A 66 -9.03 12.95 -3.73
C TYR A 66 -8.65 13.66 -5.04
N HIS A 67 -8.85 13.04 -6.20
CA HIS A 67 -8.37 13.51 -7.50
C HIS A 67 -6.85 13.80 -7.51
N GLN A 68 -6.14 13.03 -6.72
CA GLN A 68 -4.69 13.07 -6.57
C GLN A 68 -4.10 11.67 -6.81
N ARG A 69 -2.83 11.65 -7.19
CA ARG A 69 -2.04 10.44 -7.32
C ARG A 69 -0.78 10.51 -6.46
N GLY A 70 -0.38 9.39 -5.91
CA GLY A 70 0.95 9.20 -5.35
C GLY A 70 1.89 8.69 -6.44
N LEU A 71 2.79 9.52 -6.92
CA LEU A 71 3.84 9.13 -7.85
C LEU A 71 4.98 8.53 -7.05
N VAL A 72 5.42 7.34 -7.44
CA VAL A 72 6.47 6.58 -6.76
C VAL A 72 7.58 6.21 -7.74
N ALA A 73 8.80 6.21 -7.28
CA ALA A 73 9.98 5.70 -7.99
C ALA A 73 11.11 5.42 -6.98
N PHE A 74 12.05 4.58 -7.36
CA PHE A 74 13.33 4.50 -6.67
C PHE A 74 14.30 5.51 -7.28
N VAL A 75 15.06 6.15 -6.43
CA VAL A 75 16.01 7.21 -6.80
C VAL A 75 17.29 7.08 -6.00
N ALA A 76 18.38 7.60 -6.57
CA ALA A 76 19.61 7.89 -5.85
C ALA A 76 19.75 9.41 -5.66
N THR A 77 20.25 9.82 -4.51
CA THR A 77 20.52 11.24 -4.17
C THR A 77 22.01 11.54 -4.26
N GLU A 78 22.36 12.75 -4.67
CA GLU A 78 23.77 13.20 -4.73
C GLU A 78 24.39 13.32 -3.33
N ALA A 79 23.64 13.91 -2.38
CA ALA A 79 24.03 13.93 -0.98
C ALA A 79 23.42 12.74 -0.22
N PRO A 80 24.10 12.16 0.78
CA PRO A 80 23.60 11.02 1.52
C PRO A 80 22.36 11.39 2.33
N HIS A 81 21.38 10.48 2.39
CA HIS A 81 20.11 10.67 3.14
C HIS A 81 20.27 10.54 4.65
N ARG A 82 21.44 10.07 5.15
CA ARG A 82 21.77 9.95 6.60
C ARG A 82 20.77 9.10 7.38
N ASP A 83 20.22 8.05 6.75
CA ASP A 83 19.18 7.16 7.28
C ASP A 83 17.93 7.89 7.79
N ALA A 84 17.70 9.11 7.28
CA ALA A 84 16.56 9.95 7.62
C ALA A 84 15.51 9.96 6.51
N CYS A 85 14.24 9.89 6.89
CA CYS A 85 13.14 10.20 5.99
C CYS A 85 13.06 11.71 5.77
N TRP A 86 12.99 12.11 4.52
CA TRP A 86 12.87 13.51 4.13
C TRP A 86 11.46 13.79 3.61
N GLN A 87 10.87 14.89 4.02
CA GLN A 87 9.54 15.29 3.57
C GLN A 87 9.45 16.80 3.40
N ARG A 88 8.82 17.23 2.31
CA ARG A 88 8.41 18.63 2.11
C ARG A 88 6.94 18.71 1.75
N PHE A 89 6.28 19.72 2.28
CA PHE A 89 4.91 20.07 1.92
C PHE A 89 4.93 21.15 0.85
N LEU A 90 4.44 20.81 -0.33
CA LEU A 90 4.33 21.70 -1.48
C LEU A 90 2.86 22.10 -1.68
N PRO A 91 2.58 23.19 -2.41
CA PRO A 91 1.20 23.56 -2.73
C PRO A 91 0.41 22.47 -3.46
N THR A 92 1.09 21.61 -4.22
CA THR A 92 0.48 20.50 -4.95
C THR A 92 0.27 19.25 -4.09
N GLY A 93 0.92 19.17 -2.95
CA GLY A 93 0.92 18.02 -2.04
C GLY A 93 2.32 17.68 -1.52
N PRO A 94 2.43 16.79 -0.53
CA PRO A 94 3.73 16.40 0.02
C PRO A 94 4.55 15.56 -0.94
N VAL A 95 5.87 15.76 -0.90
CA VAL A 95 6.88 14.84 -1.46
C VAL A 95 7.71 14.27 -0.31
N ALA A 96 7.94 12.97 -0.32
CA ALA A 96 8.74 12.27 0.68
C ALA A 96 9.80 11.38 0.02
N LEU A 97 10.97 11.28 0.67
CA LEU A 97 11.99 10.28 0.39
C LEU A 97 12.06 9.33 1.58
N LEU A 98 11.87 8.05 1.31
CA LEU A 98 11.99 6.95 2.29
C LEU A 98 13.29 6.21 1.99
N PRO A 99 14.33 6.36 2.84
CA PRO A 99 15.62 5.77 2.58
C PRO A 99 15.58 4.25 2.67
N PHE A 100 16.36 3.59 1.86
CA PHE A 100 16.69 2.19 1.99
C PHE A 100 18.14 1.94 1.56
N ASN A 101 18.73 0.84 2.01
CA ASN A 101 20.04 0.41 1.59
C ASN A 101 19.91 -0.84 0.72
N ASP A 102 20.69 -0.88 -0.35
CA ASP A 102 20.91 -2.09 -1.15
C ASP A 102 22.32 -2.60 -0.84
N ASP A 103 22.41 -3.83 -0.33
CA ASP A 103 23.70 -4.47 -0.03
C ASP A 103 24.47 -4.84 -1.32
N GLY A 104 23.83 -4.71 -2.50
CA GLY A 104 24.40 -5.06 -3.80
C GLY A 104 25.34 -4.00 -4.41
N ASP A 105 25.21 -2.72 -4.04
CA ASP A 105 26.01 -1.63 -4.58
C ASP A 105 26.52 -0.69 -3.48
N ALA A 106 27.79 -0.88 -3.13
CA ALA A 106 28.45 -0.09 -2.08
C ALA A 106 28.55 1.41 -2.43
N GLN A 107 28.49 1.80 -3.73
CA GLN A 107 28.56 3.20 -4.14
C GLN A 107 27.24 3.95 -3.90
N LEU A 108 26.12 3.21 -3.89
CA LEU A 108 24.79 3.76 -3.63
C LEU A 108 24.38 3.65 -2.16
N HIS A 109 25.23 3.08 -1.31
CA HIS A 109 24.96 2.97 0.13
C HIS A 109 24.78 4.35 0.75
N GLY A 110 23.65 4.56 1.43
CA GLY A 110 23.30 5.85 2.03
C GLY A 110 22.71 6.88 1.05
N HIS A 111 22.50 6.51 -0.23
CA HIS A 111 21.99 7.40 -1.26
C HIS A 111 20.64 6.95 -1.85
N LEU A 112 20.26 5.68 -1.66
CA LEU A 112 19.04 5.11 -2.25
C LEU A 112 17.80 5.43 -1.45
N GLY A 113 16.72 5.75 -2.15
CA GLY A 113 15.43 5.95 -1.51
C GLY A 113 14.25 5.73 -2.47
N SER A 114 13.11 5.47 -1.88
CA SER A 114 11.83 5.48 -2.57
C SER A 114 11.17 6.84 -2.38
N ILE A 115 10.79 7.51 -3.47
CA ILE A 115 9.98 8.71 -3.39
C ILE A 115 8.50 8.36 -3.39
N VAL A 116 7.73 9.17 -2.66
CA VAL A 116 6.27 9.23 -2.72
C VAL A 116 5.90 10.69 -2.88
N TRP A 117 5.42 11.07 -4.06
CA TRP A 117 5.04 12.45 -4.37
C TRP A 117 3.54 12.53 -4.62
N THR A 118 2.84 13.19 -3.73
CA THR A 118 1.39 13.45 -3.89
C THR A 118 1.19 14.63 -4.83
N LEU A 119 0.43 14.40 -5.88
CA LEU A 119 0.21 15.37 -6.97
C LEU A 119 -1.25 15.35 -7.43
N PRO A 120 -1.79 16.47 -7.96
CA PRO A 120 -2.99 16.45 -8.76
C PRO A 120 -2.85 15.46 -9.92
N GLU A 121 -3.94 14.82 -10.33
CA GLU A 121 -3.91 13.73 -11.31
C GLU A 121 -3.25 14.13 -12.64
N THR A 122 -3.56 15.33 -13.14
CA THR A 122 -2.98 15.87 -14.38
C THR A 122 -1.47 16.06 -14.27
N GLU A 123 -1.00 16.54 -13.12
CA GLU A 123 0.41 16.78 -12.86
C GLU A 123 1.20 15.48 -12.69
N ALA A 124 0.61 14.50 -12.01
CA ALA A 124 1.18 13.18 -11.91
C ALA A 124 1.34 12.52 -13.28
N GLN A 125 0.33 12.64 -14.16
CA GLN A 125 0.41 12.12 -15.52
C GLN A 125 1.50 12.83 -16.32
N ARG A 126 1.57 14.16 -16.26
CA ARG A 126 2.62 14.94 -16.92
C ARG A 126 4.03 14.48 -16.51
N LEU A 127 4.23 14.24 -15.20
CA LEU A 127 5.53 13.79 -14.69
C LEU A 127 5.81 12.32 -15.02
N LEU A 128 4.80 11.47 -15.19
CA LEU A 128 4.99 10.10 -15.70
C LEU A 128 5.50 10.10 -17.13
N ASP A 129 4.98 11.01 -17.98
CA ASP A 129 5.29 11.09 -19.39
C ASP A 129 6.54 11.95 -19.68
N ALA A 130 7.00 12.74 -18.70
CA ALA A 130 8.14 13.63 -18.86
C ALA A 130 9.44 12.87 -19.15
N PRO A 131 10.35 13.42 -19.95
CA PRO A 131 11.70 12.89 -20.10
C PRO A 131 12.40 12.75 -18.74
N GLN A 132 13.23 11.71 -18.59
CA GLN A 132 13.90 11.41 -17.31
C GLN A 132 14.64 12.64 -16.74
N ALA A 133 15.46 13.30 -17.54
CA ALA A 133 16.22 14.45 -17.10
C ALA A 133 15.34 15.64 -16.64
N GLN A 134 14.14 15.78 -17.19
CA GLN A 134 13.18 16.78 -16.73
C GLN A 134 12.58 16.38 -15.37
N PHE A 135 12.16 15.13 -15.23
CA PHE A 135 11.65 14.61 -13.97
C PHE A 135 12.65 14.76 -12.82
N GLU A 136 13.93 14.40 -13.06
CA GLU A 136 15.00 14.50 -12.08
C GLU A 136 15.25 15.94 -11.63
N ARG A 137 15.26 16.89 -12.56
CA ARG A 137 15.36 18.33 -12.23
C ARG A 137 14.18 18.83 -11.39
N GLU A 138 12.95 18.47 -11.77
CA GLU A 138 11.76 18.89 -11.06
C GLU A 138 11.69 18.26 -9.66
N LEU A 139 12.10 17.00 -9.53
CA LEU A 139 12.19 16.32 -8.24
C LEU A 139 13.24 16.98 -7.33
N SER A 140 14.44 17.29 -7.87
CA SER A 140 15.48 18.00 -7.12
C SER A 140 14.99 19.38 -6.63
N ALA A 141 14.28 20.12 -7.47
CA ALA A 141 13.67 21.38 -7.11
C ALA A 141 12.58 21.22 -6.03
N ALA A 142 11.77 20.14 -6.11
CA ALA A 142 10.75 19.83 -5.12
C ALA A 142 11.35 19.58 -3.74
N PHE A 143 12.54 18.98 -3.64
CA PHE A 143 13.28 18.82 -2.38
C PHE A 143 14.08 20.04 -1.97
N GLY A 144 14.16 21.11 -2.81
CA GLY A 144 14.81 22.37 -2.46
C GLY A 144 16.33 22.31 -2.42
N GLY A 145 16.93 21.27 -3.03
CA GLY A 145 18.39 21.12 -3.14
C GLY A 145 19.09 20.52 -1.93
N GLU A 146 18.40 20.22 -0.85
CA GLU A 146 18.99 19.66 0.40
C GLU A 146 19.72 18.33 0.18
N LEU A 147 19.24 17.53 -0.76
CA LEU A 147 19.83 16.22 -1.11
C LEU A 147 20.65 16.26 -2.42
N GLY A 148 20.89 17.46 -2.95
CA GLY A 148 21.53 17.64 -4.25
C GLY A 148 20.67 17.17 -5.42
N GLY A 149 21.31 16.63 -6.46
CA GLY A 149 20.65 16.04 -7.60
C GLY A 149 20.01 14.69 -7.28
N PHE A 150 18.93 14.37 -8.02
CA PHE A 150 18.28 13.06 -7.97
C PHE A 150 18.52 12.33 -9.30
N THR A 151 18.80 11.03 -9.21
CA THR A 151 18.93 10.14 -10.37
C THR A 151 17.92 9.00 -10.26
N LEU A 152 17.14 8.79 -11.30
CA LEU A 152 16.11 7.74 -11.34
C LEU A 152 16.76 6.35 -11.41
N GLN A 153 16.31 5.44 -10.54
CA GLN A 153 16.79 4.06 -10.43
C GLN A 153 15.73 3.01 -10.80
N SER A 154 14.49 3.44 -11.07
CA SER A 154 13.41 2.55 -11.49
C SER A 154 12.47 3.24 -12.46
N GLN A 155 11.51 2.48 -13.01
CA GLN A 155 10.38 3.09 -13.68
C GLN A 155 9.54 3.88 -12.66
N ARG A 156 8.92 4.96 -13.15
CA ARG A 156 7.93 5.74 -12.39
C ARG A 156 6.58 5.04 -12.46
N ALA A 157 5.83 5.06 -11.36
CA ALA A 157 4.46 4.61 -11.30
C ALA A 157 3.62 5.62 -10.51
N ALA A 158 2.31 5.71 -10.80
CA ALA A 158 1.41 6.54 -10.02
C ALA A 158 0.12 5.79 -9.68
N PHE A 159 -0.31 5.92 -8.43
CA PHE A 159 -1.48 5.26 -7.89
C PHE A 159 -2.52 6.28 -7.44
N PRO A 160 -3.81 6.08 -7.72
CA PRO A 160 -4.85 6.98 -7.25
C PRO A 160 -4.91 7.02 -5.73
N LEU A 161 -5.02 8.22 -5.17
CA LEU A 161 -5.19 8.42 -3.73
C LEU A 161 -6.67 8.52 -3.43
N ARG A 162 -7.14 7.61 -2.56
CA ARG A 162 -8.55 7.52 -2.18
C ARG A 162 -8.67 7.15 -0.72
N ARG A 163 -9.78 7.53 -0.12
CA ARG A 163 -10.23 7.01 1.17
C ARG A 163 -11.38 6.05 0.93
N GLN A 164 -11.33 4.92 1.59
CA GLN A 164 -12.41 3.95 1.60
C GLN A 164 -12.55 3.39 3.00
N LEU A 165 -13.73 3.50 3.59
CA LEU A 165 -14.02 3.01 4.92
C LEU A 165 -15.20 2.06 4.86
N ALA A 166 -15.02 0.85 5.35
CA ALA A 166 -16.12 -0.08 5.52
C ALA A 166 -17.11 0.46 6.57
N GLN A 167 -18.40 0.39 6.28
CA GLN A 167 -19.45 0.83 7.21
C GLN A 167 -19.46 0.03 8.52
N ARG A 168 -18.97 -1.22 8.45
CA ARG A 168 -18.76 -2.11 9.60
C ARG A 168 -17.58 -3.04 9.31
N GLN A 169 -16.85 -3.41 10.34
CA GLN A 169 -15.73 -4.34 10.20
C GLN A 169 -16.14 -5.81 10.38
N VAL A 170 -17.31 -6.05 10.98
CA VAL A 170 -17.80 -7.40 11.26
C VAL A 170 -19.18 -7.59 10.65
N GLU A 171 -19.36 -8.71 9.96
CA GLU A 171 -20.66 -9.18 9.48
C GLU A 171 -20.79 -10.70 9.70
N GLY A 172 -21.55 -11.08 10.70
CA GLY A 172 -21.68 -12.48 11.09
C GLY A 172 -20.33 -13.11 11.47
N ARG A 173 -19.83 -13.98 10.61
CA ARG A 173 -18.57 -14.69 10.76
C ARG A 173 -17.42 -14.15 9.87
N VAL A 174 -17.60 -12.96 9.32
CA VAL A 174 -16.57 -12.27 8.51
C VAL A 174 -16.07 -11.05 9.24
N LEU A 175 -14.75 -10.93 9.35
CA LEU A 175 -14.07 -9.78 9.92
C LEU A 175 -13.15 -9.16 8.86
N LEU A 176 -13.18 -7.83 8.74
CA LEU A 176 -12.28 -7.07 7.86
C LEU A 176 -11.13 -6.50 8.67
N VAL A 177 -9.92 -6.55 8.10
CA VAL A 177 -8.71 -5.95 8.68
C VAL A 177 -7.88 -5.24 7.61
N GLY A 178 -7.12 -4.24 8.02
CA GLY A 178 -6.26 -3.47 7.14
C GLY A 178 -7.03 -2.80 5.99
N ASP A 179 -6.48 -2.79 4.79
CA ASP A 179 -7.09 -2.12 3.62
C ASP A 179 -8.45 -2.71 3.22
N ALA A 180 -8.77 -3.95 3.62
CA ALA A 180 -10.10 -4.50 3.41
C ALA A 180 -11.16 -3.74 4.23
N ALA A 181 -10.80 -3.24 5.40
CA ALA A 181 -11.64 -2.42 6.27
C ALA A 181 -11.52 -0.93 5.97
N HIS A 182 -10.30 -0.42 5.78
CA HIS A 182 -10.02 1.00 5.68
C HIS A 182 -8.81 1.30 4.79
N VAL A 183 -9.04 1.93 3.66
CA VAL A 183 -8.00 2.56 2.84
C VAL A 183 -7.91 4.02 3.23
N MET A 184 -6.75 4.48 3.67
CA MET A 184 -6.51 5.85 4.09
C MET A 184 -5.55 6.55 3.13
N HIS A 185 -5.62 7.88 3.10
CA HIS A 185 -4.62 8.67 2.37
C HIS A 185 -3.22 8.38 2.94
N PRO A 186 -2.20 8.14 2.09
CA PRO A 186 -0.86 7.75 2.54
C PRO A 186 -0.06 8.90 3.17
N LEU A 187 -0.69 9.88 3.80
CA LEU A 187 -0.01 10.91 4.59
C LEU A 187 0.87 10.21 5.63
N ALA A 188 2.17 10.45 5.54
CA ALA A 188 3.20 9.88 6.41
C ALA A 188 3.28 8.32 6.43
N GLY A 189 2.84 7.63 5.37
CA GLY A 189 3.03 6.18 5.25
C GLY A 189 2.25 5.32 6.26
N GLN A 190 1.15 5.82 6.82
CA GLN A 190 0.44 5.19 7.95
C GLN A 190 -0.45 3.99 7.58
N GLY A 191 -0.56 3.59 6.31
CA GLY A 191 -1.47 2.51 5.88
C GLY A 191 -1.28 1.20 6.68
N VAL A 192 -0.04 0.73 6.81
CA VAL A 192 0.29 -0.47 7.60
C VAL A 192 0.02 -0.25 9.09
N ASN A 193 0.27 0.94 9.60
CA ASN A 193 0.10 1.27 11.01
C ASN A 193 -1.38 1.23 11.45
N HIS A 194 -2.32 1.41 10.54
CA HIS A 194 -3.75 1.24 10.82
C HIS A 194 -4.17 -0.24 10.83
N GLY A 195 -3.54 -1.09 10.01
CA GLY A 195 -3.85 -2.52 9.96
C GLY A 195 -3.31 -3.32 11.14
N LEU A 196 -2.21 -2.89 11.77
CA LEU A 196 -1.61 -3.58 12.91
C LEU A 196 -2.50 -3.59 14.16
N PRO A 197 -3.16 -2.48 14.56
CA PRO A 197 -4.13 -2.47 15.66
C PRO A 197 -5.30 -3.41 15.44
N ASP A 198 -5.80 -3.57 14.20
CA ASP A 198 -6.88 -4.52 13.91
C ASP A 198 -6.48 -5.94 14.32
N VAL A 199 -5.24 -6.34 13.96
CA VAL A 199 -4.69 -7.65 14.34
C VAL A 199 -4.48 -7.77 15.85
N SER A 200 -4.07 -6.69 16.51
CA SER A 200 -3.89 -6.67 17.97
C SER A 200 -5.21 -6.83 18.70
N ALA A 201 -6.27 -6.21 18.22
CA ALA A 201 -7.63 -6.34 18.77
C ALA A 201 -8.19 -7.76 18.67
N LEU A 202 -7.74 -8.56 17.68
CA LEU A 202 -8.13 -9.97 17.54
C LEU A 202 -7.53 -10.90 18.60
N ARG A 203 -6.49 -10.44 19.31
CA ARG A 203 -5.78 -11.23 20.32
C ARG A 203 -6.29 -10.97 21.74
N ALA A 204 -7.09 -9.93 21.94
CA ALA A 204 -7.67 -9.54 23.22
C ALA A 204 -8.99 -10.29 23.47
#